data_21c421ea3953b9846e39b44bc1a9922a
#
_entry.id   21c421ea3953b9846e39b44bc1a9922a
#
_cell.length_a   1.000
_cell.length_b   1.000
_cell.length_c   1.000
_cell.angle_alpha   90.00
_cell.angle_beta   90.00
_cell.angle_gamma   90.00
#
_symmetry.space_group_name_H-M   'P 1'
#
loop_
_entity.id
_entity.type
_entity.pdbx_description
1 polymer ?
#
loop_
_entity_poly.entity_id
_entity_poly.type
_entity_poly.pdbx_seq_one_letter_code
_entity_poly.pdbx_strand_id
1 'polypeptide(L)'
;MSTGDFTTADERLREVMETPRRAYLPLPDTQVIERPGWLQLVTPSLRQGGLNEVAFSALDEREADAVIDETIELYRRLGLRFRWTVGPDSRPADLAERLARRGLLPFETHGMIRGTEAIPIEAGGDVTVEEVGERTVEEFSRTLAEGWGMDPGPIEAFNRLVIASPAGRHRLFLARYRSAPAGTASLVAFERSVYFLGGVVLPAFRGRGLYRALVAARLRYAAERGIPYATIHARASTSAPILERLGFETLCRFPIFTNG
;
A
#
# COMPACT_ATOMS: atom_id res chain seq x y z
N MET A 1 -14.41 21.47 18.74
CA MET A 1 -14.90 20.10 18.52
C MET A 1 -13.99 19.50 17.47
N SER A 2 -13.24 18.47 17.79
CA SER A 2 -12.30 17.84 16.86
C SER A 2 -13.09 17.14 15.75
N THR A 3 -12.98 17.63 14.51
CA THR A 3 -13.66 17.11 13.31
C THR A 3 -13.07 15.79 12.80
N GLY A 4 -12.22 15.13 13.59
CA GLY A 4 -11.40 14.00 13.16
C GLY A 4 -11.82 12.61 13.63
N ASP A 5 -12.63 12.48 14.66
CA ASP A 5 -12.95 11.18 15.23
C ASP A 5 -14.01 10.40 14.41
N PHE A 6 -13.76 9.12 14.22
CA PHE A 6 -14.76 8.19 13.67
C PHE A 6 -15.82 7.91 14.74
N THR A 7 -17.08 8.12 14.40
CA THR A 7 -18.20 7.93 15.32
C THR A 7 -18.75 6.51 15.32
N THR A 8 -18.47 5.73 14.26
CA THR A 8 -18.98 4.37 14.10
C THR A 8 -17.90 3.39 13.59
N ALA A 9 -18.11 2.10 13.82
CA ALA A 9 -17.28 1.03 13.27
C ALA A 9 -17.34 1.01 11.73
N ASP A 10 -18.49 1.34 11.14
CA ASP A 10 -18.68 1.39 9.69
C ASP A 10 -17.86 2.51 9.06
N GLU A 11 -17.74 3.68 9.71
CA GLU A 11 -16.89 4.76 9.23
C GLU A 11 -15.41 4.38 9.25
N ARG A 12 -14.95 3.69 10.30
CA ARG A 12 -13.58 3.17 10.40
C ARG A 12 -13.29 2.15 9.29
N LEU A 13 -14.19 1.21 9.07
CA LEU A 13 -14.07 0.21 8.01
C LEU A 13 -14.03 0.88 6.63
N ARG A 14 -14.90 1.85 6.41
CA ARG A 14 -14.92 2.63 5.16
C ARG A 14 -13.59 3.34 4.93
N GLU A 15 -13.04 4.02 5.93
CA GLU A 15 -11.74 4.69 5.83
C GLU A 15 -10.63 3.71 5.46
N VAL A 16 -10.59 2.52 6.07
CA VAL A 16 -9.60 1.48 5.78
C VAL A 16 -9.72 0.97 4.35
N MET A 17 -10.94 0.89 3.79
CA MET A 17 -11.16 0.34 2.44
C MET A 17 -11.09 1.41 1.34
N GLU A 18 -11.48 2.65 1.61
CA GLU A 18 -11.54 3.71 0.59
C GLU A 18 -10.24 4.52 0.44
N THR A 19 -9.48 4.71 1.53
CA THR A 19 -8.21 5.46 1.45
C THR A 19 -7.22 4.84 0.45
N PRO A 20 -7.02 3.50 0.39
CA PRO A 20 -6.15 2.91 -0.61
C PRO A 20 -6.56 3.19 -2.05
N ARG A 21 -7.87 3.26 -2.30
CA ARG A 21 -8.43 3.54 -3.65
C ARG A 21 -8.10 4.95 -4.14
N ARG A 22 -7.74 5.86 -3.23
CA ARG A 22 -7.35 7.25 -3.52
C ARG A 22 -5.87 7.53 -3.27
N ALA A 23 -5.10 6.49 -2.91
CA ALA A 23 -3.71 6.61 -2.50
C ALA A 23 -2.71 6.40 -3.66
N TYR A 24 -3.14 6.54 -4.90
CA TYR A 24 -2.25 6.45 -6.04
C TYR A 24 -1.85 7.84 -6.58
N LEU A 25 -0.69 7.90 -7.19
CA LEU A 25 -0.23 9.02 -8.02
C LEU A 25 0.01 8.45 -9.41
N PRO A 26 -0.78 8.83 -10.43
CA PRO A 26 -0.62 8.26 -11.77
C PRO A 26 0.70 8.71 -12.41
N LEU A 27 1.38 7.79 -13.06
CA LEU A 27 2.47 8.08 -14.01
C LEU A 27 1.89 8.58 -15.33
N PRO A 28 2.70 9.19 -16.21
CA PRO A 28 2.22 9.68 -17.52
C PRO A 28 1.57 8.60 -18.39
N ASP A 29 1.95 7.32 -18.21
CA ASP A 29 1.39 6.17 -18.91
C ASP A 29 0.34 5.39 -18.09
N THR A 30 -0.03 5.87 -16.91
CA THR A 30 -1.08 5.25 -16.10
C THR A 30 -2.46 5.54 -16.70
N GLN A 31 -3.17 4.49 -17.06
CA GLN A 31 -4.59 4.56 -17.36
C GLN A 31 -5.38 4.30 -16.07
N VAL A 32 -6.20 5.26 -15.68
CA VAL A 32 -7.16 5.13 -14.57
C VAL A 32 -8.53 4.87 -15.19
N ILE A 33 -9.06 3.67 -14.96
CA ILE A 33 -10.38 3.26 -15.43
C ILE A 33 -11.32 3.26 -14.23
N GLU A 34 -12.08 4.33 -14.11
CA GLU A 34 -13.03 4.52 -13.02
C GLU A 34 -14.45 4.63 -13.56
N ARG A 35 -15.36 3.85 -12.96
CA ARG A 35 -16.79 3.86 -13.23
C ARG A 35 -17.55 3.36 -12.00
N PRO A 36 -18.87 3.53 -11.91
CA PRO A 36 -19.64 2.99 -10.78
C PRO A 36 -19.33 1.50 -10.54
N GLY A 37 -18.90 1.17 -9.33
CA GLY A 37 -18.52 -0.19 -8.96
C GLY A 37 -17.14 -0.67 -9.46
N TRP A 38 -16.29 0.22 -10.02
CA TRP A 38 -15.02 -0.20 -10.60
C TRP A 38 -13.92 0.84 -10.47
N LEU A 39 -12.73 0.40 -10.02
CA LEU A 39 -11.50 1.18 -10.11
C LEU A 39 -10.35 0.26 -10.52
N GLN A 40 -9.75 0.56 -11.66
CA GLN A 40 -8.62 -0.19 -12.22
C GLN A 40 -7.49 0.76 -12.64
N LEU A 41 -6.26 0.37 -12.36
CA LEU A 41 -5.05 1.07 -12.76
C LEU A 41 -4.23 0.18 -13.69
N VAL A 42 -3.81 0.72 -14.83
CA VAL A 42 -2.94 0.04 -15.80
C VAL A 42 -1.75 0.94 -16.12
N THR A 43 -0.55 0.52 -15.73
CA THR A 43 0.68 1.28 -15.90
C THR A 43 1.74 0.42 -16.59
N PRO A 44 1.87 0.51 -17.93
CA PRO A 44 2.76 -0.35 -18.73
C PRO A 44 4.24 -0.27 -18.34
N SER A 45 4.72 0.90 -17.87
CA SER A 45 6.10 1.08 -17.42
C SER A 45 6.44 0.28 -16.14
N LEU A 46 5.45 -0.08 -15.31
CA LEU A 46 5.64 -0.81 -14.05
C LEU A 46 5.31 -2.30 -14.21
N ARG A 47 6.07 -3.03 -15.03
CA ARG A 47 5.75 -4.41 -15.43
C ARG A 47 5.62 -5.40 -14.25
N GLN A 48 6.37 -5.19 -13.17
CA GLN A 48 6.46 -6.12 -12.04
C GLN A 48 5.54 -5.77 -10.87
N GLY A 49 4.53 -4.94 -11.08
CA GLY A 49 3.57 -4.53 -10.05
C GLY A 49 3.43 -3.00 -9.95
N GLY A 50 3.28 -2.48 -8.74
CA GLY A 50 3.06 -1.04 -8.54
C GLY A 50 1.61 -0.64 -8.84
N LEU A 51 1.41 0.29 -9.79
CA LEU A 51 0.09 0.80 -10.18
C LEU A 51 -0.58 -0.07 -11.26
N ASN A 52 -0.55 -1.37 -11.09
CA ASN A 52 -1.28 -2.34 -11.90
C ASN A 52 -2.21 -3.12 -10.98
N GLU A 53 -3.46 -2.70 -10.89
CA GLU A 53 -4.41 -3.32 -9.97
C GLU A 53 -5.87 -3.03 -10.32
N VAL A 54 -6.73 -3.97 -9.93
CA VAL A 54 -8.15 -3.71 -9.73
C VAL A 54 -8.32 -3.42 -8.23
N ALA A 55 -8.41 -2.15 -7.90
CA ALA A 55 -8.47 -1.67 -6.52
C ALA A 55 -9.88 -1.78 -5.92
N PHE A 56 -10.90 -1.79 -6.78
CA PHE A 56 -12.29 -1.98 -6.39
C PHE A 56 -13.11 -2.62 -7.52
N SER A 57 -13.99 -3.56 -7.16
CA SER A 57 -14.92 -4.20 -8.09
C SER A 57 -16.24 -4.61 -7.40
N ALA A 58 -17.33 -4.02 -7.87
CA ALA A 58 -18.70 -4.39 -7.55
C ALA A 58 -19.44 -4.61 -8.88
N LEU A 59 -19.30 -5.79 -9.44
CA LEU A 59 -19.77 -6.17 -10.77
C LEU A 59 -21.20 -6.72 -10.70
N ASP A 60 -21.98 -6.53 -11.78
CA ASP A 60 -23.19 -7.30 -12.01
C ASP A 60 -22.84 -8.78 -12.15
N GLU A 61 -23.64 -9.65 -11.53
CA GLU A 61 -23.38 -11.10 -11.50
C GLU A 61 -23.34 -11.73 -12.89
N ARG A 62 -24.16 -11.24 -13.82
CA ARG A 62 -24.27 -11.77 -15.19
C ARG A 62 -23.07 -11.38 -16.06
N GLU A 63 -22.48 -10.22 -15.79
CA GLU A 63 -21.36 -9.67 -16.56
C GLU A 63 -20.00 -10.00 -15.94
N ALA A 64 -19.98 -10.43 -14.68
CA ALA A 64 -18.76 -10.61 -13.90
C ALA A 64 -17.73 -11.50 -14.59
N ASP A 65 -18.13 -12.64 -15.14
CA ASP A 65 -17.19 -13.56 -15.80
C ASP A 65 -16.53 -12.94 -17.04
N ALA A 66 -17.30 -12.24 -17.86
CA ALA A 66 -16.76 -11.57 -19.05
C ALA A 66 -15.78 -10.44 -18.66
N VAL A 67 -16.15 -9.60 -17.66
CA VAL A 67 -15.28 -8.51 -17.19
C VAL A 67 -13.99 -9.06 -16.56
N ILE A 68 -14.07 -10.16 -15.82
CA ILE A 68 -12.89 -10.81 -15.23
C ILE A 68 -11.96 -11.32 -16.35
N ASP A 69 -12.50 -12.02 -17.34
CA ASP A 69 -11.72 -12.59 -18.45
C ASP A 69 -11.05 -11.50 -19.28
N GLU A 70 -11.77 -10.45 -19.63
CA GLU A 70 -11.24 -9.28 -20.36
C GLU A 70 -10.13 -8.58 -19.58
N THR A 71 -10.29 -8.44 -18.26
CA THR A 71 -9.31 -7.78 -17.39
C THR A 71 -8.03 -8.60 -17.29
N ILE A 72 -8.13 -9.90 -17.04
CA ILE A 72 -6.97 -10.81 -16.98
C ILE A 72 -6.23 -10.81 -18.30
N GLU A 73 -6.97 -10.90 -19.42
CA GLU A 73 -6.39 -10.90 -20.77
C GLU A 73 -5.68 -9.59 -21.10
N LEU A 74 -6.20 -8.44 -20.66
CA LEU A 74 -5.55 -7.14 -20.82
C LEU A 74 -4.16 -7.15 -20.16
N TYR A 75 -4.08 -7.51 -18.88
CA TYR A 75 -2.78 -7.54 -18.17
C TYR A 75 -1.83 -8.60 -18.74
N ARG A 76 -2.34 -9.77 -19.14
CA ARG A 76 -1.57 -10.83 -19.79
C ARG A 76 -0.96 -10.35 -21.12
N ARG A 77 -1.76 -9.73 -21.98
CA ARG A 77 -1.32 -9.18 -23.29
C ARG A 77 -0.27 -8.10 -23.14
N LEU A 78 -0.36 -7.28 -22.08
CA LEU A 78 0.63 -6.25 -21.79
C LEU A 78 1.86 -6.78 -21.04
N GLY A 79 1.87 -8.05 -20.62
CA GLY A 79 2.95 -8.66 -19.84
C GLY A 79 3.11 -8.02 -18.45
N LEU A 80 2.00 -7.66 -17.80
CA LEU A 80 1.99 -6.97 -16.53
C LEU A 80 1.64 -7.89 -15.37
N ARG A 81 2.38 -7.78 -14.27
CA ARG A 81 1.90 -8.28 -12.97
C ARG A 81 0.87 -7.32 -12.42
N PHE A 82 -0.22 -7.87 -11.90
CA PHE A 82 -1.28 -7.05 -11.31
C PHE A 82 -1.86 -7.70 -10.05
N ARG A 83 -2.62 -6.90 -9.32
CA ARG A 83 -3.36 -7.32 -8.13
C ARG A 83 -4.85 -7.06 -8.34
N TRP A 84 -5.67 -7.89 -7.70
CA TRP A 84 -7.11 -7.70 -7.63
C TRP A 84 -7.55 -7.78 -6.17
N THR A 85 -8.00 -6.67 -5.61
CA THR A 85 -8.50 -6.59 -4.23
C THR A 85 -9.95 -7.06 -4.17
N VAL A 86 -10.23 -8.05 -3.33
CA VAL A 86 -11.60 -8.55 -3.09
C VAL A 86 -11.97 -8.19 -1.65
N GLY A 87 -12.42 -6.96 -1.46
CA GLY A 87 -12.81 -6.41 -0.16
C GLY A 87 -14.24 -6.80 0.26
N PRO A 88 -14.65 -6.41 1.48
CA PRO A 88 -16.00 -6.70 2.00
C PRO A 88 -17.14 -6.13 1.14
N ASP A 89 -16.85 -5.07 0.39
CA ASP A 89 -17.79 -4.39 -0.51
C ASP A 89 -17.70 -4.83 -1.98
N SER A 90 -16.85 -5.83 -2.28
CA SER A 90 -16.75 -6.41 -3.62
C SER A 90 -17.97 -7.26 -3.97
N ARG A 91 -18.31 -7.30 -5.26
CA ARG A 91 -19.44 -8.11 -5.82
C ARG A 91 -18.97 -8.76 -7.12
N PRO A 92 -19.55 -9.91 -7.52
CA PRO A 92 -20.49 -10.74 -6.76
C PRO A 92 -19.86 -11.39 -5.52
N ALA A 93 -20.67 -12.04 -4.67
CA ALA A 93 -20.20 -12.65 -3.42
C ALA A 93 -19.16 -13.76 -3.64
N ASP A 94 -19.23 -14.46 -4.76
CA ASP A 94 -18.31 -15.53 -5.19
C ASP A 94 -17.14 -15.01 -6.06
N LEU A 95 -16.88 -13.70 -6.07
CA LEU A 95 -15.80 -13.10 -6.89
C LEU A 95 -14.43 -13.76 -6.62
N ALA A 96 -14.11 -14.02 -5.36
CA ALA A 96 -12.86 -14.71 -5.00
C ALA A 96 -12.71 -16.08 -5.64
N GLU A 97 -13.79 -16.87 -5.67
CA GLU A 97 -13.82 -18.20 -6.30
C GLU A 97 -13.67 -18.08 -7.83
N ARG A 98 -14.31 -17.09 -8.45
CA ARG A 98 -14.20 -16.84 -9.89
C ARG A 98 -12.77 -16.49 -10.29
N LEU A 99 -12.07 -15.67 -9.51
CA LEU A 99 -10.66 -15.33 -9.73
C LEU A 99 -9.74 -16.55 -9.54
N ALA A 100 -9.97 -17.34 -8.49
CA ALA A 100 -9.20 -18.55 -8.23
C ALA A 100 -9.34 -19.59 -9.36
N ARG A 101 -10.54 -19.80 -9.88
CA ARG A 101 -10.78 -20.71 -11.04
C ARG A 101 -10.02 -20.29 -12.30
N ARG A 102 -9.66 -19.03 -12.43
CA ARG A 102 -8.85 -18.47 -13.53
C ARG A 102 -7.36 -18.46 -13.26
N GLY A 103 -6.95 -19.12 -12.16
CA GLY A 103 -5.53 -19.33 -11.83
C GLY A 103 -4.86 -18.15 -11.15
N LEU A 104 -5.60 -17.11 -10.71
CA LEU A 104 -5.02 -16.09 -9.86
C LEU A 104 -4.78 -16.63 -8.45
N LEU A 105 -3.65 -16.24 -7.85
CA LEU A 105 -3.18 -16.73 -6.55
C LEU A 105 -3.56 -15.75 -5.45
N PRO A 106 -4.33 -16.17 -4.44
CA PRO A 106 -4.70 -15.31 -3.32
C PRO A 106 -3.60 -15.21 -2.26
N PHE A 107 -3.55 -14.06 -1.60
CA PHE A 107 -2.93 -13.93 -0.30
C PHE A 107 -3.84 -13.14 0.64
N GLU A 108 -3.89 -13.57 1.90
CA GLU A 108 -4.73 -12.92 2.90
C GLU A 108 -4.14 -11.59 3.34
N THR A 109 -5.02 -10.60 3.47
CA THR A 109 -4.71 -9.24 3.85
C THR A 109 -5.62 -8.79 4.98
N HIS A 110 -5.04 -8.10 5.96
CA HIS A 110 -5.76 -7.46 7.05
C HIS A 110 -5.90 -5.96 6.75
N GLY A 111 -7.12 -5.46 6.71
CA GLY A 111 -7.43 -4.05 6.73
C GLY A 111 -7.35 -3.56 8.18
N MET A 112 -6.36 -2.73 8.49
CA MET A 112 -6.04 -2.36 9.87
C MET A 112 -6.03 -0.85 10.06
N ILE A 113 -6.32 -0.42 11.29
CA ILE A 113 -6.33 0.98 11.72
C ILE A 113 -5.72 1.12 13.10
N ARG A 114 -5.19 2.30 13.38
CA ARG A 114 -4.66 2.70 14.68
C ARG A 114 -4.70 4.23 14.81
N GLY A 115 -4.80 4.75 16.05
CA GLY A 115 -4.46 6.14 16.37
C GLY A 115 -2.98 6.46 16.12
N THR A 116 -2.64 7.73 15.94
CA THR A 116 -1.28 8.15 15.59
C THR A 116 -0.40 8.47 16.80
N GLU A 117 -0.83 8.11 18.01
CA GLU A 117 -0.03 8.25 19.22
C GLU A 117 1.34 7.56 19.05
N ALA A 118 2.35 8.20 19.61
CA ALA A 118 3.71 7.69 19.52
C ALA A 118 3.83 6.27 20.08
N ILE A 119 4.56 5.42 19.37
CA ILE A 119 5.00 4.14 19.91
C ILE A 119 6.41 4.28 20.50
N PRO A 120 6.67 3.70 21.68
CA PRO A 120 8.02 3.67 22.23
C PRO A 120 8.95 2.96 21.25
N ILE A 121 9.98 3.66 20.78
CA ILE A 121 11.06 3.05 20.01
C ILE A 121 12.22 2.84 20.99
N GLU A 122 12.53 1.62 21.31
CA GLU A 122 13.86 1.27 21.75
C GLU A 122 14.78 1.31 20.50
N ALA A 123 15.15 2.50 20.09
CA ALA A 123 16.11 2.67 19.02
C ALA A 123 17.48 2.33 19.60
N GLY A 124 17.97 1.13 19.37
CA GLY A 124 19.40 0.91 19.39
C GLY A 124 20.02 1.91 18.39
N GLY A 125 21.09 2.63 18.76
CA GLY A 125 21.66 3.74 18.00
C GLY A 125 22.12 3.41 16.56
N ASP A 126 21.97 2.16 16.14
CA ASP A 126 22.32 1.65 14.80
C ASP A 126 21.22 1.88 13.75
N VAL A 127 19.98 2.19 14.16
CA VAL A 127 18.83 2.37 13.24
C VAL A 127 18.45 3.83 13.15
N THR A 128 18.44 4.38 11.94
CA THR A 128 17.94 5.73 11.65
C THR A 128 16.88 5.67 10.57
N VAL A 129 15.92 6.61 10.61
CA VAL A 129 14.89 6.78 9.58
C VAL A 129 14.84 8.25 9.20
N GLU A 130 14.90 8.52 7.91
CA GLU A 130 14.81 9.86 7.34
C GLU A 130 13.66 9.96 6.33
N GLU A 131 13.04 11.13 6.20
CA GLU A 131 12.16 11.44 5.09
C GLU A 131 13.00 11.66 3.83
N VAL A 132 12.58 11.06 2.72
CA VAL A 132 13.32 11.07 1.46
C VAL A 132 13.15 12.40 0.74
N GLY A 133 14.28 12.95 0.28
CA GLY A 133 14.34 14.13 -0.58
C GLY A 133 15.21 13.86 -1.82
N GLU A 134 15.51 14.92 -2.57
CA GLU A 134 16.27 14.85 -3.82
C GLU A 134 17.60 14.08 -3.71
N ARG A 135 18.28 14.18 -2.56
CA ARG A 135 19.59 13.54 -2.35
C ARG A 135 19.50 12.06 -2.02
N THR A 136 18.35 11.58 -1.58
CA THR A 136 18.18 10.21 -1.07
C THR A 136 17.16 9.38 -1.87
N VAL A 137 16.48 9.98 -2.87
CA VAL A 137 15.47 9.31 -3.68
C VAL A 137 16.03 8.13 -4.48
N GLU A 138 17.27 8.24 -4.96
CA GLU A 138 17.93 7.17 -5.71
C GLU A 138 18.22 5.95 -4.81
N GLU A 139 18.77 6.17 -3.61
CA GLU A 139 19.02 5.09 -2.64
C GLU A 139 17.69 4.44 -2.18
N PHE A 140 16.67 5.25 -1.91
CA PHE A 140 15.34 4.78 -1.59
C PHE A 140 14.80 3.87 -2.69
N SER A 141 14.88 4.31 -3.94
CA SER A 141 14.32 3.60 -5.10
C SER A 141 15.04 2.27 -5.36
N ARG A 142 16.36 2.23 -5.24
CA ARG A 142 17.14 0.99 -5.32
C ARG A 142 16.78 0.03 -4.18
N THR A 143 16.69 0.51 -2.94
CA THR A 143 16.34 -0.32 -1.78
C THR A 143 14.92 -0.87 -1.90
N LEU A 144 13.98 -0.06 -2.38
CA LEU A 144 12.61 -0.48 -2.65
C LEU A 144 12.57 -1.56 -3.74
N ALA A 145 13.23 -1.30 -4.86
CA ALA A 145 13.28 -2.21 -6.00
C ALA A 145 13.91 -3.57 -5.61
N GLU A 146 15.04 -3.56 -4.91
CA GLU A 146 15.68 -4.77 -4.38
C GLU A 146 14.73 -5.55 -3.46
N GLY A 147 14.06 -4.87 -2.53
CA GLY A 147 13.18 -5.49 -1.55
C GLY A 147 11.93 -6.15 -2.15
N TRP A 148 11.46 -5.64 -3.29
CA TRP A 148 10.27 -6.14 -4.01
C TRP A 148 10.61 -6.92 -5.29
N GLY A 149 11.89 -7.03 -5.66
CA GLY A 149 12.32 -7.70 -6.90
C GLY A 149 11.84 -6.95 -8.15
N MET A 150 11.92 -5.62 -8.15
CA MET A 150 11.44 -4.75 -9.24
C MET A 150 12.61 -4.09 -9.98
N ASP A 151 12.34 -3.56 -11.18
CA ASP A 151 13.29 -2.72 -11.91
C ASP A 151 13.42 -1.34 -11.21
N PRO A 152 14.63 -0.91 -10.82
CA PRO A 152 14.82 0.36 -10.13
C PRO A 152 14.54 1.59 -11.01
N GLY A 153 14.73 1.54 -12.32
CA GLY A 153 14.58 2.70 -13.19
C GLY A 153 13.17 3.31 -13.18
N PRO A 154 12.12 2.56 -13.52
CA PRO A 154 10.75 3.05 -13.45
C PRO A 154 10.32 3.45 -12.03
N ILE A 155 10.83 2.73 -11.01
CA ILE A 155 10.56 3.04 -9.59
C ILE A 155 11.18 4.39 -9.19
N GLU A 156 12.40 4.67 -9.62
CA GLU A 156 13.05 5.95 -9.34
C GLU A 156 12.32 7.09 -10.03
N ALA A 157 11.95 6.94 -11.30
CA ALA A 157 11.18 7.94 -12.03
C ALA A 157 9.86 8.27 -11.31
N PHE A 158 9.14 7.23 -10.84
CA PHE A 158 7.93 7.40 -10.04
C PHE A 158 8.22 8.15 -8.73
N ASN A 159 9.23 7.76 -7.97
CA ASN A 159 9.54 8.36 -6.68
C ASN A 159 10.01 9.82 -6.82
N ARG A 160 10.68 10.18 -7.92
CA ARG A 160 11.01 11.58 -8.22
C ARG A 160 9.75 12.42 -8.48
N LEU A 161 8.73 11.87 -9.16
CA LEU A 161 7.43 12.55 -9.29
C LEU A 161 6.74 12.70 -7.94
N VAL A 162 6.82 11.68 -7.07
CA VAL A 162 6.26 11.75 -5.70
C VAL A 162 6.85 12.90 -4.92
N ILE A 163 8.19 13.03 -4.85
CA ILE A 163 8.84 14.09 -4.06
C ILE A 163 8.67 15.48 -4.69
N ALA A 164 8.52 15.57 -6.00
CA ALA A 164 8.29 16.81 -6.72
C ALA A 164 6.81 17.26 -6.71
N SER A 165 5.88 16.43 -6.20
CA SER A 165 4.45 16.74 -6.23
C SER A 165 4.08 17.88 -5.29
N PRO A 166 3.51 18.99 -5.79
CA PRO A 166 3.10 20.13 -4.96
C PRO A 166 2.04 19.78 -3.93
N ALA A 167 1.19 18.79 -4.21
CA ALA A 167 0.14 18.35 -3.32
C ALA A 167 0.65 17.73 -2.03
N GLY A 168 1.93 17.33 -1.99
CA GLY A 168 2.63 16.90 -0.79
C GLY A 168 1.98 15.79 0.04
N ARG A 169 1.07 15.01 -0.56
CA ARG A 169 0.32 13.96 0.17
C ARG A 169 1.12 12.70 0.37
N HIS A 170 2.01 12.39 -0.57
CA HIS A 170 2.90 11.23 -0.50
C HIS A 170 4.18 11.58 0.23
N ARG A 171 4.63 10.68 1.10
CA ARG A 171 5.91 10.76 1.81
C ARG A 171 6.62 9.43 1.74
N LEU A 172 7.92 9.52 1.53
CA LEU A 172 8.81 8.37 1.41
C LEU A 172 9.78 8.39 2.59
N PHE A 173 10.08 7.23 3.16
CA PHE A 173 10.97 7.07 4.32
C PHE A 173 12.00 6.01 4.04
N LEU A 174 13.27 6.36 4.24
CA LEU A 174 14.42 5.45 4.13
C LEU A 174 14.93 5.10 5.53
N ALA A 175 14.98 3.81 5.83
CA ALA A 175 15.58 3.30 7.03
C ALA A 175 17.01 2.82 6.76
N ARG A 176 17.95 3.19 7.63
CA ARG A 176 19.33 2.76 7.57
C ARG A 176 19.70 1.93 8.80
N TYR A 177 20.58 0.99 8.59
CA TYR A 177 21.28 0.28 9.65
C TYR A 177 22.77 0.57 9.54
N ARG A 178 23.37 1.22 10.56
CA ARG A 178 24.78 1.67 10.52
C ARG A 178 25.14 2.39 9.22
N SER A 179 24.33 3.35 8.83
CA SER A 179 24.46 4.13 7.59
C SER A 179 24.09 3.42 6.28
N ALA A 180 24.00 2.08 6.25
CA ALA A 180 23.60 1.35 5.04
C ALA A 180 22.07 1.43 4.81
N PRO A 181 21.58 1.73 3.60
CA PRO A 181 20.18 1.61 3.25
C PRO A 181 19.69 0.19 3.50
N ALA A 182 18.61 0.02 4.27
CA ALA A 182 18.21 -1.29 4.79
C ALA A 182 16.71 -1.56 4.69
N GLY A 183 15.90 -0.52 4.49
CA GLY A 183 14.47 -0.67 4.34
C GLY A 183 13.80 0.62 3.92
N THR A 184 12.61 0.50 3.36
CA THR A 184 11.81 1.62 2.87
C THR A 184 10.38 1.52 3.36
N ALA A 185 9.68 2.65 3.40
CA ALA A 185 8.25 2.71 3.58
C ALA A 185 7.71 4.02 3.00
N SER A 186 6.41 4.04 2.71
CA SER A 186 5.73 5.22 2.22
C SER A 186 4.43 5.45 2.98
N LEU A 187 3.89 6.65 2.88
CA LEU A 187 2.53 6.97 3.29
C LEU A 187 1.88 7.94 2.30
N VAL A 188 0.55 7.93 2.29
CA VAL A 188 -0.26 8.97 1.65
C VAL A 188 -1.14 9.62 2.72
N ALA A 189 -1.04 10.94 2.84
CA ALA A 189 -1.79 11.70 3.84
C ALA A 189 -3.18 12.10 3.31
N PHE A 190 -4.21 11.87 4.13
CA PHE A 190 -5.57 12.32 3.95
C PHE A 190 -6.00 13.15 5.17
N GLU A 191 -7.16 13.72 5.13
CA GLU A 191 -7.65 14.60 6.20
C GLU A 191 -7.78 13.85 7.54
N ARG A 192 -8.32 12.65 7.54
CA ARG A 192 -8.61 11.84 8.74
C ARG A 192 -7.60 10.73 9.00
N SER A 193 -6.84 10.32 8.00
CA SER A 193 -5.86 9.23 8.15
C SER A 193 -4.65 9.40 7.25
N VAL A 194 -3.58 8.69 7.60
CA VAL A 194 -2.48 8.38 6.70
C VAL A 194 -2.58 6.91 6.26
N TYR A 195 -2.53 6.66 4.97
CA TYR A 195 -2.45 5.29 4.46
C TYR A 195 -1.00 4.85 4.32
N PHE A 196 -0.62 3.77 5.01
CA PHE A 196 0.72 3.19 4.97
C PHE A 196 0.86 2.20 3.82
N LEU A 197 1.90 2.36 3.01
CA LEU A 197 2.18 1.47 1.87
C LEU A 197 3.70 1.29 1.68
N GLY A 198 4.09 0.36 0.80
CA GLY A 198 5.46 0.19 0.31
C GLY A 198 6.49 -0.21 1.38
N GLY A 199 6.06 -0.75 2.53
CA GLY A 199 6.98 -1.13 3.60
C GLY A 199 7.76 -2.40 3.28
N VAL A 200 9.09 -2.30 3.21
CA VAL A 200 9.99 -3.46 3.06
C VAL A 200 11.27 -3.26 3.86
N VAL A 201 11.80 -4.35 4.40
CA VAL A 201 13.14 -4.43 5.00
C VAL A 201 13.91 -5.52 4.26
N LEU A 202 15.09 -5.16 3.76
CA LEU A 202 15.96 -6.08 3.04
C LEU A 202 16.30 -7.31 3.90
N PRO A 203 16.34 -8.52 3.34
CA PRO A 203 16.50 -9.76 4.10
C PRO A 203 17.69 -9.76 5.07
N ALA A 204 18.83 -9.21 4.64
CA ALA A 204 20.05 -9.13 5.46
C ALA A 204 19.93 -8.27 6.73
N PHE A 205 18.89 -7.41 6.80
CA PHE A 205 18.70 -6.46 7.91
C PHE A 205 17.44 -6.76 8.74
N ARG A 206 16.72 -7.85 8.46
CA ARG A 206 15.53 -8.26 9.25
C ARG A 206 15.90 -8.59 10.69
N GLY A 207 14.93 -8.49 11.60
CA GLY A 207 15.13 -8.77 13.02
C GLY A 207 15.84 -7.64 13.81
N ARG A 208 16.16 -6.50 13.18
CA ARG A 208 16.92 -5.39 13.78
C ARG A 208 16.05 -4.16 14.10
N GLY A 209 14.73 -4.29 14.16
CA GLY A 209 13.83 -3.20 14.53
C GLY A 209 13.50 -2.18 13.42
N LEU A 210 14.07 -2.30 12.21
CA LEU A 210 13.87 -1.34 11.10
C LEU A 210 12.40 -1.14 10.72
N TYR A 211 11.61 -2.22 10.61
CA TYR A 211 10.19 -2.11 10.27
C TYR A 211 9.43 -1.32 11.34
N ARG A 212 9.70 -1.58 12.64
CA ARG A 212 9.12 -0.84 13.75
C ARG A 212 9.51 0.64 13.70
N ALA A 213 10.78 0.95 13.40
CA ALA A 213 11.26 2.32 13.25
C ALA A 213 10.57 3.05 12.08
N LEU A 214 10.36 2.38 10.93
CA LEU A 214 9.60 2.90 9.81
C LEU A 214 8.12 3.15 10.16
N VAL A 215 7.47 2.27 10.92
CA VAL A 215 6.11 2.50 11.43
C VAL A 215 6.07 3.73 12.32
N ALA A 216 6.98 3.83 13.28
CA ALA A 216 7.02 4.95 14.23
C ALA A 216 7.31 6.29 13.55
N ALA A 217 8.19 6.33 12.56
CA ALA A 217 8.46 7.56 11.80
C ALA A 217 7.20 8.06 11.07
N ARG A 218 6.42 7.15 10.49
CA ARG A 218 5.18 7.50 9.80
C ARG A 218 4.04 7.93 10.76
N LEU A 219 3.94 7.28 11.93
CA LEU A 219 3.01 7.71 12.98
C LEU A 219 3.36 9.11 13.50
N ARG A 220 4.65 9.36 13.76
CA ARG A 220 5.13 10.68 14.16
C ARG A 220 4.80 11.75 13.12
N TYR A 221 5.05 11.48 11.84
CA TYR A 221 4.68 12.39 10.75
C TYR A 221 3.19 12.76 10.78
N ALA A 222 2.32 11.79 11.01
CA ALA A 222 0.88 12.00 11.09
C ALA A 222 0.49 12.80 12.34
N ALA A 223 1.01 12.45 13.51
CA ALA A 223 0.75 13.13 14.77
C ALA A 223 1.18 14.60 14.74
N GLU A 224 2.36 14.92 14.20
CA GLU A 224 2.87 16.29 14.04
C GLU A 224 1.96 17.16 13.14
N ARG A 225 1.12 16.55 12.32
CA ARG A 225 0.17 17.22 11.42
C ARG A 225 -1.27 17.15 11.89
N GLY A 226 -1.49 16.62 13.09
CA GLY A 226 -2.83 16.46 13.66
C GLY A 226 -3.72 15.47 12.93
N ILE A 227 -3.14 14.56 12.13
CA ILE A 227 -3.89 13.50 11.45
C ILE A 227 -4.11 12.36 12.44
N PRO A 228 -5.38 12.07 12.82
CA PRO A 228 -5.65 11.24 14.00
C PRO A 228 -5.42 9.74 13.81
N TYR A 229 -5.47 9.23 12.57
CA TYR A 229 -5.41 7.79 12.33
C TYR A 229 -4.36 7.38 11.30
N ALA A 230 -3.88 6.15 11.41
CA ALA A 230 -3.09 5.45 10.40
C ALA A 230 -3.83 4.18 9.96
N THR A 231 -3.95 3.97 8.65
CA THR A 231 -4.57 2.80 8.03
C THR A 231 -3.55 2.04 7.19
N ILE A 232 -3.75 0.75 7.01
CA ILE A 232 -2.88 -0.11 6.21
C ILE A 232 -3.61 -1.37 5.75
N HIS A 233 -3.29 -1.83 4.55
CA HIS A 233 -3.54 -3.19 4.09
C HIS A 233 -2.29 -4.04 4.35
N ALA A 234 -2.32 -4.87 5.38
CA ALA A 234 -1.17 -5.64 5.85
C ALA A 234 -1.29 -7.11 5.46
N ARG A 235 -0.23 -7.69 4.89
CA ARG A 235 -0.19 -9.12 4.58
C ARG A 235 -0.26 -9.94 5.88
N ALA A 236 -1.21 -10.87 5.95
CA ALA A 236 -1.50 -11.67 7.15
C ALA A 236 -0.27 -12.45 7.66
N SER A 237 0.53 -13.01 6.75
CA SER A 237 1.68 -13.87 7.10
C SER A 237 2.94 -13.10 7.50
N THR A 238 3.01 -11.76 7.33
CA THR A 238 4.26 -11.01 7.56
C THR A 238 4.05 -9.75 8.38
N SER A 239 3.43 -8.71 7.81
CA SER A 239 3.32 -7.40 8.45
C SER A 239 2.21 -7.32 9.49
N ALA A 240 1.07 -8.00 9.30
CA ALA A 240 -0.06 -7.89 10.21
C ALA A 240 0.30 -8.29 11.66
N PRO A 241 0.99 -9.43 11.94
CA PRO A 241 1.35 -9.77 13.30
C PRO A 241 2.30 -8.77 13.99
N ILE A 242 3.12 -8.06 13.20
CA ILE A 242 4.00 -7.01 13.74
C ILE A 242 3.17 -5.79 14.10
N LEU A 243 2.25 -5.39 13.23
CA LEU A 243 1.39 -4.22 13.42
C LEU A 243 0.40 -4.41 14.56
N GLU A 244 -0.15 -5.61 14.75
CA GLU A 244 -0.98 -5.94 15.92
C GLU A 244 -0.23 -5.70 17.24
N ARG A 245 1.03 -6.15 17.33
CA ARG A 245 1.89 -5.85 18.49
C ARG A 245 2.22 -4.35 18.64
N LEU A 246 2.07 -3.57 17.59
CA LEU A 246 2.23 -2.12 17.60
C LEU A 246 0.90 -1.38 17.81
N GLY A 247 -0.18 -2.09 18.16
CA GLY A 247 -1.48 -1.52 18.51
C GLY A 247 -2.40 -1.23 17.32
N PHE A 248 -2.11 -1.76 16.13
CA PHE A 248 -3.07 -1.72 15.03
C PHE A 248 -4.18 -2.75 15.27
N GLU A 249 -5.42 -2.33 15.10
CA GLU A 249 -6.62 -3.16 15.16
C GLU A 249 -6.97 -3.66 13.76
N THR A 250 -7.24 -4.96 13.61
CA THR A 250 -7.76 -5.55 12.38
C THR A 250 -9.27 -5.33 12.32
N LEU A 251 -9.75 -4.56 11.35
CA LEU A 251 -11.19 -4.32 11.14
C LEU A 251 -11.82 -5.31 10.16
N CYS A 252 -11.06 -5.75 9.18
CA CYS A 252 -11.51 -6.76 8.20
C CYS A 252 -10.36 -7.60 7.69
N ARG A 253 -10.71 -8.76 7.12
CA ARG A 253 -9.79 -9.65 6.42
C ARG A 253 -10.35 -9.91 5.04
N PHE A 254 -9.49 -9.92 4.04
CA PHE A 254 -9.88 -10.11 2.65
C PHE A 254 -8.71 -10.62 1.83
N PRO A 255 -8.97 -11.36 0.74
CA PRO A 255 -7.93 -11.78 -0.19
C PRO A 255 -7.58 -10.67 -1.18
N ILE A 256 -6.29 -10.61 -1.51
CA ILE A 256 -5.80 -9.94 -2.72
C ILE A 256 -5.27 -11.04 -3.63
N PHE A 257 -5.71 -11.03 -4.88
CA PHE A 257 -5.28 -11.96 -5.91
C PHE A 257 -4.16 -11.37 -6.77
N THR A 258 -3.30 -12.23 -7.31
CA THR A 258 -2.22 -11.83 -8.24
C THR A 258 -2.02 -12.91 -9.31
N ASN A 259 -1.47 -12.51 -10.45
CA ASN A 259 -1.14 -13.41 -11.56
C ASN A 259 0.28 -13.99 -11.51
N GLY A 260 0.87 -14.02 -10.33
CA GLY A 260 2.19 -14.63 -10.10
C GLY A 260 3.29 -13.64 -9.75
#